data_985722ba20807ecfadb535f085d72a02
#
_entry.id   985722ba20807ecfadb535f085d72a02
#
_cell.length_a   1.000
_cell.length_b   1.000
_cell.length_c   1.000
_cell.angle_alpha   90.00
_cell.angle_beta   90.00
_cell.angle_gamma   90.00
#
_symmetry.space_group_name_H-M   'P 1'
#
loop_
_entity.id
_entity.type
_entity.pdbx_description
1 polymer ?
#
loop_
_entity_poly.entity_id
_entity_poly.type
_entity_poly.pdbx_seq_one_letter_code
_entity_poly.pdbx_strand_id
1 'polypeptide(L)'
;MTDRKLSALTELTAPASDDEFLVLDTSESNSADKNKKIRYDTLLTEIPAGTVTAPSLGFTADSDATGFFRSAEDEIAISTGDTLNSKFTTTGFQVGSGTATAQLHTFKSTTGDDVIIENSEAGALEGPNVVFYRNSASPADDDVLGTLEFRGEDDAGNPQSYAEITSSIADASSGSEDGRLDFVVTKAGSASTVIRLQESKVGINEIAPESPLHITDASTEAVRLECANDDAASGADIRMYRHRNNAVGQDDDILSTLYFRGNNDDGTQAQRPIDYAAIQAVIADASDTTEDGKLRLQVQTAGTLTTQVEVSANAIGFFGATPATQATAITDINTTATTGTLPTAADANSIANAASPTNAELLQYCVTLEAKVEALIDALQRHGLMST
;
A
#
# COMPACT_ATOMS: atom_id res chain seq x y z
N MET A 1 -78.95 34.45 25.96
CA MET A 1 -77.79 33.61 26.05
C MET A 1 -76.85 34.21 27.08
N THR A 2 -76.61 33.52 28.16
CA THR A 2 -75.64 33.96 29.18
C THR A 2 -74.22 33.87 28.62
N ASP A 3 -73.55 35.00 28.52
CA ASP A 3 -72.15 35.06 28.12
C ASP A 3 -71.30 34.18 29.04
N ARG A 4 -70.87 33.00 28.59
CA ARG A 4 -69.87 32.19 29.30
C ARG A 4 -68.51 32.87 29.08
N LYS A 5 -67.84 33.18 30.16
CA LYS A 5 -66.42 33.63 30.10
C LYS A 5 -65.57 32.52 29.52
N LEU A 6 -64.65 32.87 28.61
CA LEU A 6 -63.69 31.93 28.00
C LEU A 6 -63.00 31.05 29.05
N SER A 7 -62.77 31.57 30.29
CA SER A 7 -62.17 30.83 31.39
C SER A 7 -63.04 29.72 32.00
N ALA A 8 -64.31 29.61 31.57
CA ALA A 8 -65.28 28.57 32.01
C ALA A 8 -65.54 27.48 30.97
N LEU A 9 -64.81 27.45 29.86
CA LEU A 9 -64.87 26.42 28.85
C LEU A 9 -64.00 25.21 29.28
N THR A 10 -64.50 24.01 29.00
CA THR A 10 -63.71 22.78 29.21
C THR A 10 -62.63 22.71 28.15
N GLU A 11 -61.44 22.31 28.54
CA GLU A 11 -60.33 22.10 27.60
C GLU A 11 -60.68 21.04 26.53
N LEU A 12 -60.44 21.35 25.27
CA LEU A 12 -60.60 20.42 24.15
C LEU A 12 -59.30 19.61 24.02
N THR A 13 -59.30 18.38 24.53
CA THR A 13 -58.12 17.50 24.54
C THR A 13 -57.89 16.68 23.26
N ALA A 14 -58.93 16.56 22.43
CA ALA A 14 -58.88 15.83 21.14
C ALA A 14 -59.76 16.57 20.10
N PRO A 15 -59.21 17.59 19.40
CA PRO A 15 -59.96 18.31 18.39
C PRO A 15 -60.25 17.44 17.16
N ALA A 16 -61.47 17.49 16.66
CA ALA A 16 -61.86 16.89 15.40
C ALA A 16 -61.57 17.86 14.24
N SER A 17 -61.51 17.35 13.00
CA SER A 17 -61.14 18.17 11.81
C SER A 17 -62.14 19.30 11.53
N ASP A 18 -63.38 19.18 12.02
CA ASP A 18 -64.44 20.17 11.86
C ASP A 18 -64.63 21.07 13.09
N ASP A 19 -63.81 20.88 14.14
CA ASP A 19 -63.80 21.82 15.28
C ASP A 19 -63.34 23.20 14.85
N GLU A 20 -63.90 24.24 15.49
CA GLU A 20 -63.69 25.63 15.11
C GLU A 20 -63.05 26.42 16.24
N PHE A 21 -62.02 27.17 15.96
CA PHE A 21 -61.40 28.13 16.87
C PHE A 21 -62.00 29.54 16.65
N LEU A 22 -62.31 30.24 17.72
CA LEU A 22 -62.73 31.63 17.65
C LEU A 22 -61.47 32.51 17.57
N VAL A 23 -61.36 33.27 16.50
CA VAL A 23 -60.28 34.21 16.23
C VAL A 23 -60.84 35.64 16.18
N LEU A 24 -60.15 36.57 16.85
CA LEU A 24 -60.45 37.97 16.74
C LEU A 24 -59.64 38.61 15.59
N ASP A 25 -60.34 38.96 14.52
CA ASP A 25 -59.74 39.70 13.40
C ASP A 25 -59.62 41.21 13.75
N THR A 26 -58.39 41.60 14.10
CA THR A 26 -58.13 43.02 14.48
C THR A 26 -58.03 43.94 13.28
N SER A 27 -57.90 43.44 12.08
CA SER A 27 -57.89 44.23 10.85
C SER A 27 -59.26 44.65 10.37
N GLU A 28 -60.32 43.96 10.87
CA GLU A 28 -61.70 44.28 10.54
C GLU A 28 -62.16 45.59 11.22
N SER A 29 -62.65 46.52 10.45
CA SER A 29 -63.09 47.83 10.95
C SER A 29 -64.47 47.76 11.62
N ASN A 30 -65.32 46.79 11.27
CA ASN A 30 -66.63 46.61 11.85
C ASN A 30 -66.55 45.72 13.09
N SER A 31 -66.93 46.25 14.26
CA SER A 31 -66.86 45.53 15.54
C SER A 31 -67.77 44.28 15.57
N ALA A 32 -68.81 44.23 14.76
CA ALA A 32 -69.70 43.09 14.73
C ALA A 32 -69.12 41.89 13.93
N ASP A 33 -68.20 42.16 13.03
CA ASP A 33 -67.57 41.16 12.14
C ASP A 33 -66.18 40.73 12.56
N LYS A 34 -65.66 41.25 13.68
CA LYS A 34 -64.30 40.91 14.20
C LYS A 34 -64.19 39.46 14.69
N ASN A 35 -65.25 38.87 15.07
CA ASN A 35 -65.23 37.47 15.53
C ASN A 35 -65.30 36.55 14.34
N LYS A 36 -64.19 35.96 14.02
CA LYS A 36 -64.03 34.97 12.98
C LYS A 36 -63.83 33.59 13.60
N LYS A 37 -64.11 32.58 12.86
CA LYS A 37 -63.81 31.19 13.22
C LYS A 37 -62.91 30.58 12.16
N ILE A 38 -61.94 29.79 12.62
CA ILE A 38 -61.10 29.00 11.74
C ILE A 38 -61.29 27.54 12.12
N ARG A 39 -61.47 26.70 11.15
CA ARG A 39 -61.56 25.27 11.38
C ARG A 39 -60.19 24.68 11.67
N TYR A 40 -60.10 23.62 12.45
CA TYR A 40 -58.89 22.94 12.83
C TYR A 40 -58.11 22.46 11.59
N ASP A 41 -58.80 21.87 10.60
CA ASP A 41 -58.18 21.45 9.33
C ASP A 41 -57.59 22.64 8.55
N THR A 42 -58.29 23.77 8.50
CA THR A 42 -57.82 24.99 7.83
C THR A 42 -56.58 25.58 8.55
N LEU A 43 -56.59 25.56 9.89
CA LEU A 43 -55.46 26.07 10.68
C LEU A 43 -54.15 25.31 10.36
N LEU A 44 -54.24 24.00 10.13
CA LEU A 44 -53.09 23.16 9.81
C LEU A 44 -52.68 23.19 8.33
N THR A 45 -53.65 23.50 7.41
CA THR A 45 -53.38 23.50 5.96
C THR A 45 -52.85 24.85 5.43
N GLU A 46 -53.05 25.92 6.16
CA GLU A 46 -52.66 27.28 5.73
C GLU A 46 -51.55 27.90 6.55
N ILE A 47 -50.55 27.08 6.92
CA ILE A 47 -49.31 27.62 7.54
C ILE A 47 -48.54 28.40 6.44
N PRO A 48 -48.28 29.71 6.60
CA PRO A 48 -47.55 30.48 5.62
C PRO A 48 -46.16 29.85 5.35
N ALA A 49 -45.59 30.11 4.19
CA ALA A 49 -44.28 29.59 3.85
C ALA A 49 -43.16 30.06 4.79
N GLY A 50 -43.27 31.25 5.38
CA GLY A 50 -42.22 31.82 6.23
C GLY A 50 -40.96 32.17 5.47
N THR A 51 -39.94 32.64 6.20
CA THR A 51 -38.59 32.93 5.72
C THR A 51 -37.56 32.51 6.75
N VAL A 52 -36.26 32.59 6.41
CA VAL A 52 -35.17 32.31 7.35
C VAL A 52 -35.19 33.28 8.55
N THR A 53 -35.61 34.54 8.34
CA THR A 53 -35.73 35.59 9.37
C THR A 53 -37.13 35.69 9.98
N ALA A 54 -38.12 34.98 9.46
CA ALA A 54 -39.48 34.91 9.96
C ALA A 54 -40.08 33.51 9.67
N PRO A 55 -39.65 32.45 10.40
CA PRO A 55 -40.08 31.09 10.14
C PRO A 55 -41.58 30.92 10.42
N SER A 56 -42.26 30.03 9.70
CA SER A 56 -43.68 29.76 9.81
C SER A 56 -44.07 29.23 11.19
N LEU A 57 -43.23 28.41 11.76
CA LEU A 57 -43.35 27.86 13.12
C LEU A 57 -42.09 28.30 13.90
N GLY A 58 -42.18 29.44 14.57
CA GLY A 58 -41.09 30.01 15.36
C GLY A 58 -41.26 29.81 16.87
N PHE A 59 -40.17 29.89 17.62
CA PHE A 59 -40.18 29.86 19.08
C PHE A 59 -40.30 31.30 19.61
N THR A 60 -41.39 31.61 20.31
CA THR A 60 -41.75 32.98 20.69
C THR A 60 -40.90 33.65 21.73
N ALA A 61 -39.96 32.95 22.36
CA ALA A 61 -39.07 33.49 23.38
C ALA A 61 -37.67 33.86 22.83
N ASP A 62 -37.47 33.69 21.49
CA ASP A 62 -36.20 33.92 20.86
C ASP A 62 -36.21 35.27 20.10
N SER A 63 -35.23 36.12 20.36
CA SER A 63 -35.07 37.40 19.65
C SER A 63 -34.59 37.19 18.21
N ASP A 64 -34.01 36.02 17.95
CA ASP A 64 -33.47 35.65 16.64
C ASP A 64 -34.39 34.57 16.05
N ALA A 65 -34.68 34.64 14.76
CA ALA A 65 -35.65 33.79 14.10
C ALA A 65 -35.22 32.29 14.06
N THR A 66 -35.62 31.55 15.10
CA THR A 66 -35.42 30.11 15.20
C THR A 66 -36.74 29.39 14.92
N GLY A 67 -36.75 28.44 14.01
CA GLY A 67 -37.96 27.70 13.67
C GLY A 67 -37.89 26.93 12.35
N PHE A 68 -39.07 26.43 11.96
CA PHE A 68 -39.28 25.71 10.70
C PHE A 68 -39.98 26.64 9.70
N PHE A 69 -39.57 26.57 8.44
CA PHE A 69 -40.21 27.30 7.37
C PHE A 69 -40.08 26.55 6.04
N ARG A 70 -40.89 26.92 5.05
CA ARG A 70 -40.83 26.42 3.69
C ARG A 70 -39.95 27.35 2.86
N SER A 71 -38.73 26.96 2.55
CA SER A 71 -37.78 27.79 1.83
C SER A 71 -38.08 27.90 0.33
N ALA A 72 -38.67 26.87 -0.25
CA ALA A 72 -39.14 26.80 -1.63
C ALA A 72 -40.26 25.75 -1.77
N GLU A 73 -40.76 25.53 -2.99
CA GLU A 73 -41.65 24.42 -3.29
C GLU A 73 -40.95 23.10 -2.97
N ASP A 74 -41.64 22.19 -2.25
CA ASP A 74 -41.12 20.88 -1.84
C ASP A 74 -39.85 20.90 -0.90
N GLU A 75 -39.63 22.02 -0.19
CA GLU A 75 -38.54 22.14 0.79
C GLU A 75 -39.09 22.47 2.19
N ILE A 76 -38.54 21.78 3.21
CA ILE A 76 -38.71 22.13 4.63
C ILE A 76 -37.35 22.53 5.18
N ALA A 77 -37.26 23.71 5.77
CA ALA A 77 -36.01 24.27 6.30
C ALA A 77 -36.07 24.56 7.79
N ILE A 78 -34.92 24.56 8.44
CA ILE A 78 -34.71 24.91 9.83
C ILE A 78 -33.77 26.11 9.90
N SER A 79 -34.22 27.19 10.59
CA SER A 79 -33.35 28.34 10.93
C SER A 79 -33.05 28.37 12.42
N THR A 80 -31.88 28.91 12.76
CA THR A 80 -31.50 29.33 14.11
C THR A 80 -30.69 30.61 14.00
N GLY A 81 -31.05 31.64 14.81
CA GLY A 81 -30.34 32.94 14.78
C GLY A 81 -30.31 33.57 13.38
N ASP A 82 -31.47 33.68 12.72
CA ASP A 82 -31.61 34.22 11.35
C ASP A 82 -30.80 33.47 10.26
N THR A 83 -30.25 32.30 10.59
CA THR A 83 -29.39 31.54 9.66
C THR A 83 -30.04 30.21 9.30
N LEU A 84 -30.00 29.85 8.00
CA LEU A 84 -30.40 28.53 7.52
C LEU A 84 -29.38 27.48 8.02
N ASN A 85 -29.83 26.53 8.86
CA ASN A 85 -29.00 25.47 9.38
C ASN A 85 -29.12 24.15 8.62
N SER A 86 -30.34 23.82 8.20
CA SER A 86 -30.56 22.58 7.45
C SER A 86 -31.86 22.67 6.68
N LYS A 87 -31.99 21.83 5.64
CA LYS A 87 -33.24 21.65 4.91
C LYS A 87 -33.41 20.25 4.35
N PHE A 88 -34.66 19.82 4.24
CA PHE A 88 -35.07 18.64 3.46
C PHE A 88 -35.53 19.14 2.09
N THR A 89 -35.00 18.53 1.03
CA THR A 89 -35.30 18.85 -0.37
C THR A 89 -35.73 17.60 -1.11
N THR A 90 -36.21 17.72 -2.32
CA THR A 90 -36.53 16.56 -3.20
C THR A 90 -35.27 15.73 -3.53
N THR A 91 -34.08 16.31 -3.42
CA THR A 91 -32.79 15.65 -3.71
C THR A 91 -32.10 15.08 -2.48
N GLY A 92 -32.50 15.47 -1.25
CA GLY A 92 -31.90 14.95 -0.03
C GLY A 92 -31.95 15.88 1.17
N PHE A 93 -31.20 15.51 2.21
CA PHE A 93 -31.02 16.31 3.42
C PHE A 93 -29.73 17.12 3.33
N GLN A 94 -29.83 18.42 3.55
CA GLN A 94 -28.71 19.33 3.55
C GLN A 94 -28.47 19.86 4.96
N VAL A 95 -27.19 19.96 5.34
CA VAL A 95 -26.71 20.69 6.53
C VAL A 95 -25.85 21.85 6.06
N GLY A 96 -26.16 23.07 6.54
CA GLY A 96 -25.53 24.30 6.09
C GLY A 96 -26.34 25.07 5.05
N SER A 97 -25.81 26.20 4.57
CA SER A 97 -26.54 27.21 3.77
C SER A 97 -26.39 27.06 2.24
N GLY A 98 -25.64 26.08 1.73
CA GLY A 98 -25.40 25.87 0.29
C GLY A 98 -26.62 25.30 -0.48
N THR A 99 -26.38 24.83 -1.70
CA THR A 99 -27.35 24.05 -2.49
C THR A 99 -27.01 22.58 -2.40
N ALA A 100 -28.00 21.72 -2.07
CA ALA A 100 -27.79 20.28 -1.99
C ALA A 100 -27.49 19.70 -3.39
N THR A 101 -26.36 19.04 -3.55
CA THR A 101 -25.94 18.34 -4.76
C THR A 101 -25.87 16.82 -4.56
N ALA A 102 -26.17 16.34 -3.34
CA ALA A 102 -26.17 14.95 -2.95
C ALA A 102 -27.30 14.67 -1.96
N GLN A 103 -27.64 13.41 -1.71
CA GLN A 103 -28.68 12.98 -0.74
C GLN A 103 -28.39 13.48 0.68
N LEU A 104 -27.12 13.47 1.09
CA LEU A 104 -26.63 14.15 2.29
C LEU A 104 -25.51 15.10 1.86
N HIS A 105 -25.72 16.39 2.03
CA HIS A 105 -24.75 17.44 1.72
C HIS A 105 -24.49 18.27 2.99
N THR A 106 -23.25 18.26 3.48
CA THR A 106 -22.79 19.17 4.54
C THR A 106 -22.03 20.34 3.89
N PHE A 107 -22.35 21.56 4.30
CA PHE A 107 -21.71 22.79 3.79
C PHE A 107 -21.21 23.64 4.93
N LYS A 108 -19.94 24.01 4.89
CA LYS A 108 -19.29 24.86 5.88
C LYS A 108 -18.33 25.84 5.21
N SER A 109 -18.34 27.09 5.65
CA SER A 109 -17.47 28.15 5.12
C SER A 109 -16.34 28.53 6.09
N THR A 110 -16.17 27.76 7.19
CA THR A 110 -15.16 28.00 8.23
C THR A 110 -14.26 26.79 8.39
N THR A 111 -13.14 26.95 9.08
CA THR A 111 -12.24 25.84 9.42
C THR A 111 -12.85 24.92 10.48
N GLY A 112 -12.45 23.63 10.51
CA GLY A 112 -12.86 22.59 11.44
C GLY A 112 -13.47 21.39 10.70
N ASP A 113 -13.92 20.39 11.46
CA ASP A 113 -14.48 19.15 10.92
C ASP A 113 -15.91 19.37 10.39
N ASP A 114 -16.23 18.79 9.24
CA ASP A 114 -17.56 18.84 8.64
C ASP A 114 -18.46 17.67 9.07
N VAL A 115 -17.86 16.50 9.33
CA VAL A 115 -18.54 15.29 9.80
C VAL A 115 -17.69 14.60 10.84
N ILE A 116 -18.27 14.36 12.03
CA ILE A 116 -17.66 13.53 13.06
C ILE A 116 -18.58 12.33 13.26
N ILE A 117 -18.00 11.13 13.22
CA ILE A 117 -18.67 9.87 13.57
C ILE A 117 -18.01 9.35 14.84
N GLU A 118 -18.70 9.48 15.97
CA GLU A 118 -18.15 9.18 17.30
C GLU A 118 -18.88 8.00 17.94
N ASN A 119 -18.11 7.12 18.57
CA ASN A 119 -18.61 6.07 19.43
C ASN A 119 -17.90 6.18 20.78
N SER A 120 -18.66 6.34 21.86
CA SER A 120 -18.16 6.49 23.25
C SER A 120 -18.07 5.16 24.00
N GLU A 121 -18.22 4.00 23.33
CA GLU A 121 -18.10 2.68 23.95
C GLU A 121 -16.68 2.46 24.47
N ALA A 122 -16.56 2.08 25.75
CA ALA A 122 -15.27 1.86 26.40
C ALA A 122 -14.71 0.43 26.19
N GLY A 123 -15.46 -0.46 25.58
CA GLY A 123 -15.06 -1.84 25.26
C GLY A 123 -14.09 -1.92 24.09
N ALA A 124 -13.39 -3.03 23.96
CA ALA A 124 -12.38 -3.24 22.90
C ALA A 124 -12.96 -3.78 21.57
N LEU A 125 -14.29 -3.94 21.48
CA LEU A 125 -14.88 -4.76 20.40
C LEU A 125 -15.29 -3.97 19.17
N GLU A 126 -15.79 -2.74 19.28
CA GLU A 126 -16.26 -1.98 18.12
C GLU A 126 -16.03 -0.47 18.25
N GLY A 127 -15.55 0.16 17.20
CA GLY A 127 -15.49 1.60 17.00
C GLY A 127 -16.59 2.11 16.08
N PRO A 128 -16.57 3.39 15.69
CA PRO A 128 -17.47 3.92 14.67
C PRO A 128 -17.28 3.17 13.32
N ASN A 129 -18.39 2.80 12.68
CA ASN A 129 -18.39 2.11 11.39
C ASN A 129 -19.07 2.96 10.31
N VAL A 130 -18.47 3.01 9.12
CA VAL A 130 -19.11 3.49 7.89
C VAL A 130 -19.18 2.32 6.91
N VAL A 131 -20.39 1.95 6.51
CA VAL A 131 -20.64 0.84 5.59
C VAL A 131 -21.10 1.40 4.25
N PHE A 132 -20.34 1.11 3.20
CA PHE A 132 -20.75 1.30 1.82
C PHE A 132 -21.36 -0.01 1.33
N TYR A 133 -22.66 -0.06 1.11
CA TYR A 133 -23.35 -1.27 0.71
C TYR A 133 -24.09 -1.07 -0.62
N ARG A 134 -23.61 -1.72 -1.68
CA ARG A 134 -24.30 -1.80 -2.96
C ARG A 134 -25.19 -3.04 -2.98
N ASN A 135 -26.49 -2.85 -2.81
CA ASN A 135 -27.47 -3.93 -2.93
C ASN A 135 -27.89 -4.09 -4.41
N SER A 136 -27.11 -4.87 -5.17
CA SER A 136 -27.41 -5.18 -6.58
C SER A 136 -28.25 -6.46 -6.69
N ALA A 137 -29.25 -6.47 -7.56
CA ALA A 137 -29.99 -7.69 -7.90
C ALA A 137 -29.19 -8.63 -8.83
N SER A 138 -28.11 -8.14 -9.44
CA SER A 138 -27.19 -8.90 -10.32
C SER A 138 -25.77 -8.42 -10.07
N PRO A 139 -25.14 -8.84 -8.96
CA PRO A 139 -23.74 -8.51 -8.71
C PRO A 139 -22.86 -9.18 -9.77
N ALA A 140 -21.85 -8.46 -10.24
CA ALA A 140 -20.91 -8.91 -11.26
C ALA A 140 -19.49 -8.47 -10.92
N ASP A 141 -18.52 -9.13 -11.55
CA ASP A 141 -17.12 -8.72 -11.51
C ASP A 141 -16.99 -7.27 -12.00
N ASP A 142 -16.04 -6.55 -11.43
CA ASP A 142 -15.78 -5.12 -11.62
C ASP A 142 -16.89 -4.16 -11.12
N ASP A 143 -17.94 -4.63 -10.48
CA ASP A 143 -18.93 -3.79 -9.82
C ASP A 143 -18.26 -2.94 -8.72
N VAL A 144 -18.36 -1.60 -8.84
CA VAL A 144 -17.88 -0.66 -7.80
C VAL A 144 -18.82 -0.71 -6.61
N LEU A 145 -18.27 -0.94 -5.41
CA LEU A 145 -19.01 -1.00 -4.15
C LEU A 145 -19.10 0.37 -3.48
N GLY A 146 -18.07 1.18 -3.58
CA GLY A 146 -18.02 2.52 -3.04
C GLY A 146 -16.71 3.22 -3.34
N THR A 147 -16.75 4.56 -3.29
CA THR A 147 -15.59 5.42 -3.55
C THR A 147 -15.53 6.53 -2.50
N LEU A 148 -14.35 6.75 -1.93
CA LEU A 148 -13.99 7.97 -1.23
C LEU A 148 -13.22 8.84 -2.21
N GLU A 149 -13.78 9.99 -2.60
CA GLU A 149 -13.22 10.87 -3.61
C GLU A 149 -12.76 12.20 -2.99
N PHE A 150 -11.56 12.63 -3.35
CA PHE A 150 -10.95 13.90 -2.93
C PHE A 150 -10.91 14.85 -4.13
N ARG A 151 -11.81 15.85 -4.09
CA ARG A 151 -11.95 16.87 -5.15
C ARG A 151 -11.36 18.22 -4.75
N GLY A 152 -10.89 18.94 -5.74
CA GLY A 152 -10.54 20.35 -5.68
C GLY A 152 -10.91 21.02 -7.00
N GLU A 153 -10.63 22.30 -7.11
CA GLU A 153 -10.73 23.05 -8.37
C GLU A 153 -9.35 23.14 -9.01
N ASP A 154 -9.31 23.17 -10.35
CA ASP A 154 -8.11 23.54 -11.10
C ASP A 154 -7.92 25.09 -11.10
N ASP A 155 -6.86 25.60 -11.71
CA ASP A 155 -6.58 27.03 -11.77
C ASP A 155 -7.55 27.83 -12.66
N ALA A 156 -8.43 27.14 -13.40
CA ALA A 156 -9.54 27.70 -14.16
C ALA A 156 -10.88 27.63 -13.41
N GLY A 157 -10.91 27.08 -12.19
CA GLY A 157 -12.11 26.94 -11.36
C GLY A 157 -12.99 25.74 -11.75
N ASN A 158 -12.46 24.75 -12.47
CA ASN A 158 -13.23 23.55 -12.79
C ASN A 158 -13.02 22.48 -11.71
N PRO A 159 -14.09 21.82 -11.21
CA PRO A 159 -13.98 20.72 -10.27
C PRO A 159 -13.22 19.52 -10.88
N GLN A 160 -12.18 19.04 -10.17
CA GLN A 160 -11.36 17.90 -10.55
C GLN A 160 -11.30 16.89 -9.40
N SER A 161 -11.28 15.60 -9.73
CA SER A 161 -10.87 14.55 -8.81
C SER A 161 -9.35 14.46 -8.80
N TYR A 162 -8.74 14.60 -7.62
CA TYR A 162 -7.28 14.52 -7.47
C TYR A 162 -6.82 13.19 -6.91
N ALA A 163 -7.66 12.54 -6.08
CA ALA A 163 -7.40 11.20 -5.56
C ALA A 163 -8.69 10.48 -5.21
N GLU A 164 -8.64 9.14 -5.22
CA GLU A 164 -9.77 8.28 -4.87
C GLU A 164 -9.29 7.02 -4.15
N ILE A 165 -10.14 6.50 -3.26
CA ILE A 165 -10.04 5.14 -2.73
C ILE A 165 -11.31 4.42 -3.17
N THR A 166 -11.15 3.44 -4.06
CA THR A 166 -12.29 2.75 -4.68
C THR A 166 -12.27 1.26 -4.35
N SER A 167 -13.38 0.76 -3.82
CA SER A 167 -13.59 -0.68 -3.61
C SER A 167 -14.48 -1.25 -4.70
N SER A 168 -14.12 -2.45 -5.21
CA SER A 168 -14.91 -3.17 -6.21
C SER A 168 -14.87 -4.68 -6.00
N ILE A 169 -15.79 -5.38 -6.64
CA ILE A 169 -15.82 -6.85 -6.70
C ILE A 169 -14.76 -7.28 -7.72
N ALA A 170 -13.87 -8.20 -7.34
CA ALA A 170 -12.94 -8.82 -8.27
C ALA A 170 -13.51 -10.15 -8.82
N ASP A 171 -14.17 -10.93 -7.98
CA ASP A 171 -14.95 -12.13 -8.35
C ASP A 171 -16.27 -12.13 -7.56
N ALA A 172 -17.39 -12.19 -8.24
CA ALA A 172 -18.75 -12.22 -7.66
C ALA A 172 -19.27 -13.65 -7.40
N SER A 173 -18.51 -14.69 -7.72
CA SER A 173 -18.94 -16.08 -7.67
C SER A 173 -19.14 -16.55 -6.22
N SER A 174 -20.35 -17.05 -5.89
CA SER A 174 -20.69 -17.50 -4.54
C SER A 174 -19.76 -18.63 -4.05
N GLY A 175 -19.10 -18.39 -2.92
CA GLY A 175 -18.14 -19.32 -2.30
C GLY A 175 -16.70 -19.11 -2.71
N SER A 176 -16.43 -18.16 -3.63
CA SER A 176 -15.09 -17.73 -4.06
C SER A 176 -15.01 -16.22 -4.29
N GLU A 177 -15.80 -15.47 -3.51
CA GLU A 177 -15.87 -14.01 -3.64
C GLU A 177 -14.53 -13.37 -3.35
N ASP A 178 -14.04 -12.53 -4.28
CA ASP A 178 -12.84 -11.74 -4.12
C ASP A 178 -13.12 -10.23 -4.21
N GLY A 179 -12.43 -9.48 -3.38
CA GLY A 179 -12.48 -8.03 -3.33
C GLY A 179 -11.22 -7.37 -3.91
N ARG A 180 -11.41 -6.12 -4.34
CA ARG A 180 -10.34 -5.24 -4.81
C ARG A 180 -10.46 -3.87 -4.17
N LEU A 181 -9.32 -3.29 -3.77
CA LEU A 181 -9.22 -1.92 -3.28
C LEU A 181 -8.13 -1.20 -4.05
N ASP A 182 -8.49 -0.09 -4.69
CA ASP A 182 -7.62 0.74 -5.50
C ASP A 182 -7.40 2.12 -4.84
N PHE A 183 -6.14 2.53 -4.76
CA PHE A 183 -5.74 3.91 -4.50
C PHE A 183 -5.39 4.55 -5.85
N VAL A 184 -6.17 5.56 -6.21
CA VAL A 184 -6.09 6.24 -7.50
C VAL A 184 -5.61 7.67 -7.28
N VAL A 185 -4.72 8.15 -8.14
CA VAL A 185 -4.24 9.54 -8.12
C VAL A 185 -4.27 10.10 -9.54
N THR A 186 -4.67 11.36 -9.66
CA THR A 186 -4.65 12.06 -10.94
C THR A 186 -3.24 12.53 -11.27
N LYS A 187 -2.73 12.11 -12.43
CA LYS A 187 -1.44 12.51 -12.98
C LYS A 187 -1.64 13.09 -14.38
N ALA A 188 -1.19 14.33 -14.59
CA ALA A 188 -1.32 15.03 -15.87
C ALA A 188 -2.76 15.00 -16.45
N GLY A 189 -3.77 15.21 -15.57
CA GLY A 189 -5.18 15.23 -15.93
C GLY A 189 -5.84 13.86 -16.13
N SER A 190 -5.14 12.77 -15.86
CA SER A 190 -5.66 11.40 -16.00
C SER A 190 -5.56 10.63 -14.68
N ALA A 191 -6.64 9.95 -14.29
CA ALA A 191 -6.66 9.07 -13.13
C ALA A 191 -5.80 7.80 -13.40
N SER A 192 -5.00 7.40 -12.40
CA SER A 192 -4.13 6.22 -12.46
C SER A 192 -4.15 5.49 -11.14
N THR A 193 -4.38 4.18 -11.16
CA THR A 193 -4.23 3.33 -9.98
C THR A 193 -2.74 3.23 -9.63
N VAL A 194 -2.36 3.74 -8.46
CA VAL A 194 -0.97 3.71 -7.97
C VAL A 194 -0.72 2.56 -7.00
N ILE A 195 -1.75 2.12 -6.26
CA ILE A 195 -1.70 0.93 -5.42
C ILE A 195 -2.99 0.15 -5.63
N ARG A 196 -2.84 -1.16 -5.85
CA ARG A 196 -3.95 -2.13 -5.88
C ARG A 196 -3.75 -3.20 -4.83
N LEU A 197 -4.80 -3.49 -4.06
CA LEU A 197 -4.90 -4.66 -3.19
C LEU A 197 -5.93 -5.61 -3.81
N GLN A 198 -5.52 -6.81 -4.16
CA GLN A 198 -6.38 -7.83 -4.76
C GLN A 198 -5.86 -9.24 -4.43
N GLU A 199 -6.73 -10.18 -4.04
CA GLU A 199 -6.37 -11.59 -3.80
C GLU A 199 -5.15 -11.79 -2.88
N SER A 200 -5.05 -11.02 -1.81
CA SER A 200 -3.89 -11.02 -0.89
C SER A 200 -2.56 -10.55 -1.50
N LYS A 201 -2.60 -9.84 -2.62
CA LYS A 201 -1.45 -9.26 -3.31
C LYS A 201 -1.51 -7.74 -3.31
N VAL A 202 -0.34 -7.11 -3.37
CA VAL A 202 -0.15 -5.66 -3.50
C VAL A 202 0.52 -5.38 -4.84
N GLY A 203 -0.13 -4.62 -5.70
CA GLY A 203 0.45 -4.03 -6.89
C GLY A 203 0.81 -2.56 -6.64
N ILE A 204 2.01 -2.14 -6.98
CA ILE A 204 2.41 -0.72 -7.04
C ILE A 204 2.65 -0.38 -8.51
N ASN A 205 1.86 0.55 -9.06
CA ASN A 205 1.73 0.80 -10.50
C ASN A 205 1.45 -0.48 -11.31
N GLU A 206 0.88 -1.51 -10.67
CA GLU A 206 0.55 -2.80 -11.27
C GLU A 206 -0.90 -3.16 -10.94
N ILE A 207 -1.71 -3.36 -11.97
CA ILE A 207 -3.15 -3.64 -11.84
C ILE A 207 -3.50 -5.14 -11.91
N ALA A 208 -2.53 -5.99 -12.21
CA ALA A 208 -2.68 -7.45 -12.23
C ALA A 208 -1.50 -8.11 -11.50
N PRO A 209 -1.37 -7.94 -10.16
CA PRO A 209 -0.20 -8.42 -9.44
C PRO A 209 -0.09 -9.94 -9.47
N GLU A 210 1.05 -10.45 -9.96
CA GLU A 210 1.35 -11.89 -10.06
C GLU A 210 2.02 -12.46 -8.81
N SER A 211 2.51 -11.60 -7.90
CA SER A 211 3.19 -11.98 -6.65
C SER A 211 2.63 -11.20 -5.47
N PRO A 212 2.87 -11.62 -4.19
CA PRO A 212 2.39 -10.91 -3.01
C PRO A 212 2.76 -9.42 -2.97
N LEU A 213 3.90 -9.04 -3.53
CA LEU A 213 4.27 -7.66 -3.84
C LEU A 213 4.80 -7.61 -5.28
N HIS A 214 4.11 -6.88 -6.15
CA HIS A 214 4.50 -6.65 -7.53
C HIS A 214 4.61 -5.15 -7.79
N ILE A 215 5.81 -4.69 -8.16
CA ILE A 215 6.10 -3.28 -8.44
C ILE A 215 6.46 -3.17 -9.91
N THR A 216 5.72 -2.34 -10.65
CA THR A 216 6.01 -2.03 -12.06
C THR A 216 6.33 -0.55 -12.18
N ASP A 217 7.50 -0.22 -12.74
CA ASP A 217 7.90 1.15 -13.01
C ASP A 217 8.62 1.24 -14.37
N ALA A 218 8.34 2.30 -15.11
CA ALA A 218 9.03 2.65 -16.34
C ALA A 218 10.32 3.45 -16.11
N SER A 219 10.63 3.83 -14.86
CA SER A 219 11.84 4.54 -14.49
C SER A 219 13.03 3.58 -14.31
N THR A 220 14.22 4.15 -14.10
CA THR A 220 15.45 3.36 -13.89
C THR A 220 15.61 2.85 -12.46
N GLU A 221 14.77 3.29 -11.51
CA GLU A 221 14.83 2.93 -10.10
C GLU A 221 13.42 2.63 -9.57
N ALA A 222 13.06 1.34 -9.49
CA ALA A 222 11.76 0.90 -9.01
C ALA A 222 11.66 0.85 -7.48
N VAL A 223 12.77 0.61 -6.78
CA VAL A 223 12.84 0.52 -5.31
C VAL A 223 14.09 1.21 -4.81
N ARG A 224 13.92 2.18 -3.90
CA ARG A 224 15.01 2.80 -3.14
C ARG A 224 14.87 2.42 -1.68
N LEU A 225 15.95 1.89 -1.09
CA LEU A 225 16.09 1.64 0.34
C LEU A 225 17.16 2.59 0.88
N GLU A 226 16.76 3.58 1.65
CA GLU A 226 17.64 4.63 2.15
C GLU A 226 17.63 4.64 3.68
N CYS A 227 18.80 4.65 4.28
CA CYS A 227 19.01 4.88 5.69
C CYS A 227 19.61 6.27 5.87
N ALA A 228 18.82 7.22 6.35
CA ALA A 228 19.25 8.60 6.63
C ALA A 228 19.82 8.70 8.06
N ASN A 229 20.87 7.94 8.36
CA ASN A 229 21.51 7.88 9.67
C ASN A 229 22.97 8.34 9.55
N ASP A 230 23.41 9.23 10.46
CA ASP A 230 24.79 9.72 10.53
C ASP A 230 25.76 8.73 11.22
N ASP A 231 25.26 7.58 11.71
CA ASP A 231 26.06 6.53 12.32
C ASP A 231 26.75 5.68 11.22
N ALA A 232 28.08 5.67 11.23
CA ALA A 232 28.88 4.92 10.25
C ALA A 232 28.76 3.39 10.40
N ALA A 233 28.14 2.89 11.45
CA ALA A 233 28.01 1.45 11.74
C ALA A 233 26.71 0.82 11.23
N SER A 234 25.75 1.62 10.76
CA SER A 234 24.45 1.13 10.28
C SER A 234 24.12 1.64 8.88
N GLY A 235 23.51 0.79 8.08
CA GLY A 235 23.06 1.07 6.73
C GLY A 235 21.65 0.53 6.49
N ALA A 236 21.11 0.70 5.29
CA ALA A 236 19.86 0.06 4.89
C ALA A 236 20.07 -1.43 4.66
N ASP A 237 19.31 -2.27 5.35
CA ASP A 237 19.39 -3.73 5.27
C ASP A 237 18.24 -4.34 4.48
N ILE A 238 18.53 -5.35 3.66
CA ILE A 238 17.54 -6.29 3.14
C ILE A 238 17.78 -7.63 3.81
N ARG A 239 16.85 -8.11 4.62
CA ARG A 239 16.93 -9.42 5.26
C ARG A 239 15.95 -10.38 4.61
N MET A 240 16.46 -11.40 3.92
CA MET A 240 15.67 -12.49 3.37
C MET A 240 15.74 -13.68 4.33
N TYR A 241 14.58 -14.14 4.82
CA TYR A 241 14.52 -15.20 5.82
C TYR A 241 13.63 -16.34 5.34
N ARG A 242 14.21 -17.52 5.19
CA ARG A 242 13.47 -18.75 4.94
C ARG A 242 13.08 -19.40 6.27
N HIS A 243 11.82 -19.36 6.62
CA HIS A 243 11.28 -20.07 7.76
C HIS A 243 10.69 -21.43 7.33
N ARG A 244 11.17 -22.53 7.90
CA ARG A 244 10.56 -23.84 7.74
C ARG A 244 9.52 -24.06 8.84
N ASN A 245 8.24 -24.18 8.48
CA ASN A 245 7.19 -24.50 9.43
C ASN A 245 7.43 -25.87 10.06
N ASN A 246 7.71 -25.89 11.39
CA ASN A 246 7.90 -27.12 12.20
C ASN A 246 9.01 -28.06 11.71
N ALA A 247 9.97 -27.59 10.95
CA ALA A 247 11.12 -28.37 10.50
C ALA A 247 12.43 -27.63 10.74
N VAL A 248 13.49 -28.36 11.03
CA VAL A 248 14.86 -27.84 11.14
C VAL A 248 15.41 -27.52 9.74
N GLY A 249 16.40 -26.60 9.66
CA GLY A 249 17.20 -26.39 8.47
C GLY A 249 17.91 -27.67 8.05
N GLN A 250 18.19 -27.82 6.77
CA GLN A 250 18.93 -28.97 6.22
C GLN A 250 20.04 -28.45 5.31
N ASP A 251 21.09 -29.28 5.15
CA ASP A 251 22.13 -29.04 4.17
C ASP A 251 21.51 -28.93 2.77
N ASP A 252 22.10 -28.04 1.97
CA ASP A 252 21.64 -27.67 0.63
C ASP A 252 20.28 -26.95 0.57
N ASP A 253 19.68 -26.55 1.71
CA ASP A 253 18.54 -25.67 1.71
C ASP A 253 18.87 -24.32 1.08
N ILE A 254 18.13 -23.93 0.03
CA ILE A 254 18.20 -22.61 -0.56
C ILE A 254 17.53 -21.62 0.40
N LEU A 255 18.26 -20.64 0.91
CA LEU A 255 17.74 -19.58 1.81
C LEU A 255 16.99 -18.49 1.03
N SER A 256 17.62 -18.03 -0.04
CA SER A 256 17.05 -17.02 -0.95
C SER A 256 17.79 -17.02 -2.28
N THR A 257 17.12 -16.47 -3.28
CA THR A 257 17.73 -16.22 -4.60
C THR A 257 17.28 -14.85 -5.12
N LEU A 258 18.24 -14.04 -5.53
CA LEU A 258 18.00 -12.82 -6.29
C LEU A 258 18.18 -13.15 -7.76
N TYR A 259 17.11 -13.11 -8.56
CA TYR A 259 17.13 -13.39 -10.00
C TYR A 259 17.23 -12.08 -10.79
N PHE A 260 18.04 -12.13 -11.87
CA PHE A 260 18.12 -11.12 -12.91
C PHE A 260 17.48 -11.68 -14.17
N ARG A 261 16.27 -11.18 -14.47
CA ARG A 261 15.42 -11.68 -15.55
C ARG A 261 15.39 -10.73 -16.73
N GLY A 262 15.23 -11.27 -17.91
CA GLY A 262 15.02 -10.54 -19.14
C GLY A 262 14.22 -11.37 -20.14
N ASN A 263 13.74 -10.75 -21.20
CA ASN A 263 13.06 -11.47 -22.28
C ASN A 263 14.10 -12.07 -23.26
N ASN A 264 13.79 -13.23 -23.84
CA ASN A 264 14.55 -13.75 -24.98
C ASN A 264 14.04 -13.14 -26.29
N ASP A 265 14.74 -13.40 -27.40
CA ASP A 265 14.44 -12.92 -28.74
C ASP A 265 13.69 -13.97 -29.61
N ASP A 266 12.75 -14.72 -29.03
CA ASP A 266 12.05 -15.78 -29.74
C ASP A 266 11.20 -15.30 -30.94
N GLY A 267 11.14 -14.00 -31.16
CA GLY A 267 10.47 -13.36 -32.30
C GLY A 267 8.95 -13.40 -32.29
N THR A 268 8.33 -13.95 -31.23
CA THR A 268 6.88 -14.11 -31.14
C THR A 268 6.16 -13.10 -30.29
N GLN A 269 6.86 -12.11 -29.73
CA GLN A 269 6.34 -11.13 -28.72
C GLN A 269 5.72 -11.76 -27.45
N ALA A 270 5.74 -13.08 -27.33
CA ALA A 270 5.40 -13.74 -26.09
C ALA A 270 6.54 -13.47 -25.09
N GLN A 271 6.30 -12.57 -24.15
CA GLN A 271 7.25 -12.28 -23.08
C GLN A 271 7.49 -13.57 -22.28
N ARG A 272 8.62 -14.22 -22.56
CA ARG A 272 9.08 -15.37 -21.79
C ARG A 272 10.25 -14.93 -20.95
N PRO A 273 10.02 -14.57 -19.66
CA PRO A 273 11.09 -14.15 -18.79
C PRO A 273 12.05 -15.33 -18.55
N ILE A 274 13.32 -15.08 -18.85
CA ILE A 274 14.43 -16.01 -18.63
C ILE A 274 15.30 -15.49 -17.50
N ASP A 275 15.72 -16.36 -16.61
CA ASP A 275 16.69 -16.03 -15.57
C ASP A 275 18.09 -16.02 -16.16
N TYR A 276 18.64 -14.83 -16.49
CA TYR A 276 19.97 -14.69 -17.09
C TYR A 276 21.10 -14.78 -16.07
N ALA A 277 20.86 -14.38 -14.83
CA ALA A 277 21.78 -14.53 -13.73
C ALA A 277 21.05 -14.67 -12.40
N ALA A 278 21.73 -15.20 -11.37
CA ALA A 278 21.23 -15.27 -10.03
C ALA A 278 22.35 -15.15 -8.98
N ILE A 279 21.98 -14.57 -7.82
CA ILE A 279 22.77 -14.65 -6.59
C ILE A 279 21.96 -15.50 -5.61
N GLN A 280 22.52 -16.63 -5.18
CA GLN A 280 21.83 -17.60 -4.35
C GLN A 280 22.57 -17.87 -3.05
N ALA A 281 21.87 -17.77 -1.92
CA ALA A 281 22.37 -18.16 -0.62
C ALA A 281 21.84 -19.56 -0.26
N VAL A 282 22.71 -20.43 0.26
CA VAL A 282 22.42 -21.84 0.55
C VAL A 282 23.04 -22.22 1.89
N ILE A 283 22.37 -23.11 2.66
CA ILE A 283 22.97 -23.75 3.83
C ILE A 283 23.99 -24.77 3.35
N ALA A 284 25.23 -24.68 3.81
CA ALA A 284 26.25 -25.70 3.55
C ALA A 284 26.23 -26.82 4.59
N ASP A 285 26.13 -26.45 5.87
CA ASP A 285 25.99 -27.33 7.03
C ASP A 285 24.94 -26.69 7.95
N ALA A 286 23.89 -27.43 8.30
CA ALA A 286 22.80 -27.01 9.18
C ALA A 286 22.98 -27.46 10.63
N SER A 287 24.11 -28.13 10.95
CA SER A 287 24.35 -28.71 12.27
C SER A 287 24.54 -27.63 13.32
N ASP A 288 23.81 -27.74 14.45
CA ASP A 288 23.90 -26.78 15.56
C ASP A 288 25.36 -26.64 16.04
N THR A 289 25.80 -25.41 16.18
CA THR A 289 27.17 -24.98 16.58
C THR A 289 28.25 -25.08 15.50
N THR A 290 27.95 -25.59 14.30
CA THR A 290 28.90 -25.69 13.16
C THR A 290 28.28 -25.21 11.84
N GLU A 291 27.29 -24.30 11.92
CA GLU A 291 26.53 -23.84 10.77
C GLU A 291 27.45 -23.15 9.75
N ASP A 292 27.39 -23.61 8.51
CA ASP A 292 28.11 -23.02 7.40
C ASP A 292 27.16 -22.58 6.26
N GLY A 293 27.54 -21.53 5.55
CA GLY A 293 26.80 -21.00 4.40
C GLY A 293 27.58 -21.12 3.09
N LYS A 294 26.84 -21.15 1.99
CA LYS A 294 27.35 -21.02 0.61
C LYS A 294 26.70 -19.82 -0.07
N LEU A 295 27.48 -19.09 -0.88
CA LEU A 295 26.98 -18.10 -1.81
C LEU A 295 27.35 -18.51 -3.23
N ARG A 296 26.37 -18.54 -4.13
CA ARG A 296 26.54 -18.90 -5.53
C ARG A 296 26.24 -17.69 -6.43
N LEU A 297 27.13 -17.41 -7.36
CA LEU A 297 26.88 -16.54 -8.50
C LEU A 297 26.64 -17.43 -9.72
N GLN A 298 25.46 -17.34 -10.29
CA GLN A 298 25.01 -18.18 -11.38
C GLN A 298 24.77 -17.35 -12.64
N VAL A 299 25.06 -17.89 -13.81
CA VAL A 299 24.83 -17.28 -15.10
C VAL A 299 24.20 -18.31 -16.03
N GLN A 300 23.27 -17.84 -16.86
CA GLN A 300 22.62 -18.65 -17.89
C GLN A 300 23.66 -19.11 -18.94
N THR A 301 23.76 -20.41 -19.14
CA THR A 301 24.61 -20.99 -20.17
C THR A 301 23.81 -22.04 -20.94
N ALA A 302 23.65 -21.85 -22.24
CA ALA A 302 22.90 -22.77 -23.10
C ALA A 302 21.52 -23.19 -22.56
N GLY A 303 20.76 -22.23 -22.02
CA GLY A 303 19.41 -22.45 -21.52
C GLY A 303 19.33 -22.96 -20.06
N THR A 304 20.44 -23.00 -19.32
CA THR A 304 20.49 -23.46 -17.93
C THR A 304 21.31 -22.51 -17.05
N LEU A 305 20.80 -22.18 -15.85
CA LEU A 305 21.58 -21.46 -14.84
C LEU A 305 22.69 -22.37 -14.31
N THR A 306 23.93 -21.93 -14.46
CA THR A 306 25.13 -22.67 -14.01
C THR A 306 25.90 -21.82 -13.00
N THR A 307 26.43 -22.46 -11.96
CA THR A 307 27.28 -21.79 -10.98
C THR A 307 28.63 -21.46 -11.59
N GLN A 308 28.96 -20.16 -11.62
CA GLN A 308 30.25 -19.67 -12.10
C GLN A 308 31.23 -19.40 -10.96
N VAL A 309 30.70 -19.00 -9.79
CA VAL A 309 31.48 -18.82 -8.56
C VAL A 309 30.68 -19.39 -7.41
N GLU A 310 31.29 -20.22 -6.59
CA GLU A 310 30.77 -20.66 -5.30
C GLU A 310 31.75 -20.29 -4.20
N VAL A 311 31.25 -19.58 -3.18
CA VAL A 311 32.00 -19.27 -1.95
C VAL A 311 31.38 -20.07 -0.83
N SER A 312 32.16 -20.87 -0.13
CA SER A 312 31.75 -21.64 1.06
C SER A 312 32.84 -21.53 2.12
N ALA A 313 32.58 -21.99 3.34
CA ALA A 313 33.50 -21.89 4.48
C ALA A 313 35.00 -21.91 4.10
N ASN A 314 35.63 -20.72 4.04
CA ASN A 314 37.04 -20.52 3.70
C ASN A 314 37.50 -21.08 2.31
N ALA A 315 36.56 -21.34 1.39
CA ALA A 315 36.84 -21.94 0.09
C ALA A 315 36.12 -21.22 -1.05
N ILE A 316 36.76 -21.17 -2.22
CA ILE A 316 36.17 -20.60 -3.45
C ILE A 316 36.38 -21.59 -4.59
N GLY A 317 35.34 -21.79 -5.39
CA GLY A 317 35.39 -22.54 -6.66
C GLY A 317 34.93 -21.65 -7.83
N PHE A 318 35.58 -21.79 -8.97
CA PHE A 318 35.21 -21.11 -10.21
C PHE A 318 34.76 -22.11 -11.28
N PHE A 319 33.90 -21.67 -12.19
CA PHE A 319 33.43 -22.43 -13.37
C PHE A 319 32.86 -23.83 -13.02
N GLY A 320 32.15 -23.92 -11.88
CA GLY A 320 31.55 -25.17 -11.43
C GLY A 320 32.52 -26.12 -10.72
N ALA A 321 33.78 -25.75 -10.51
CA ALA A 321 34.70 -26.53 -9.69
C ALA A 321 34.24 -26.52 -8.21
N THR A 322 34.45 -27.64 -7.51
CA THR A 322 34.21 -27.72 -6.07
C THR A 322 35.08 -26.67 -5.36
N PRO A 323 34.48 -25.87 -4.44
CA PRO A 323 35.28 -24.89 -3.68
C PRO A 323 36.44 -25.52 -2.99
N ALA A 324 37.59 -24.89 -3.15
CA ALA A 324 38.86 -25.29 -2.51
C ALA A 324 39.39 -24.18 -1.61
N THR A 325 39.96 -24.55 -0.48
CA THR A 325 40.63 -23.61 0.40
C THR A 325 41.84 -22.99 -0.31
N GLN A 326 42.23 -21.80 0.15
CA GLN A 326 43.42 -21.14 -0.37
C GLN A 326 44.61 -22.11 -0.35
N ALA A 327 45.28 -22.26 -1.48
CA ALA A 327 46.46 -23.09 -1.55
C ALA A 327 47.53 -22.54 -0.58
N THR A 328 48.23 -23.44 0.10
CA THR A 328 49.39 -23.06 0.89
C THR A 328 50.42 -22.41 -0.01
N ALA A 329 51.15 -21.43 0.54
CA ALA A 329 52.18 -20.74 -0.24
C ALA A 329 53.16 -21.75 -0.84
N ILE A 330 53.38 -21.64 -2.14
CA ILE A 330 54.46 -22.37 -2.80
C ILE A 330 55.74 -21.70 -2.37
N THR A 331 56.57 -22.41 -1.63
CA THR A 331 57.85 -21.88 -1.14
C THR A 331 58.73 -21.45 -2.31
N ASP A 332 59.35 -20.30 -2.20
CA ASP A 332 60.20 -19.77 -3.26
C ASP A 332 61.34 -20.75 -3.62
N ILE A 333 61.66 -20.79 -4.90
CA ILE A 333 62.87 -21.44 -5.35
C ILE A 333 64.03 -20.55 -4.85
N ASN A 334 64.79 -21.07 -3.89
CA ASN A 334 65.93 -20.30 -3.40
C ASN A 334 67.02 -20.30 -4.45
N THR A 335 67.25 -19.13 -5.06
CA THR A 335 68.24 -18.91 -6.10
C THR A 335 69.56 -18.38 -5.54
N THR A 336 69.71 -18.26 -4.19
CA THR A 336 70.89 -17.74 -3.59
C THR A 336 71.99 -18.79 -3.73
N ALA A 337 73.00 -18.50 -4.60
CA ALA A 337 74.16 -19.31 -4.74
C ALA A 337 75.05 -19.17 -3.46
N THR A 338 75.19 -20.24 -2.70
CA THR A 338 76.14 -20.34 -1.62
C THR A 338 77.40 -20.98 -2.14
N THR A 339 78.52 -20.26 -2.05
CA THR A 339 79.87 -20.81 -2.42
C THR A 339 80.24 -21.93 -1.50
N GLY A 340 80.36 -23.16 -1.99
CA GLY A 340 81.20 -24.19 -1.42
C GLY A 340 80.57 -25.32 -0.62
N THR A 341 79.23 -25.42 -0.48
CA THR A 341 78.57 -26.59 0.18
C THR A 341 77.39 -27.03 -0.64
N LEU A 342 77.35 -28.29 -1.06
CA LEU A 342 76.18 -28.90 -1.69
C LEU A 342 75.01 -28.77 -0.71
N PRO A 343 73.81 -28.32 -1.17
CA PRO A 343 72.67 -28.24 -0.30
C PRO A 343 72.32 -29.64 0.19
N THR A 344 72.03 -29.73 1.50
CA THR A 344 71.45 -30.95 2.09
C THR A 344 70.08 -31.16 1.45
N ALA A 345 69.53 -32.38 1.49
CA ALA A 345 68.21 -32.75 0.88
C ALA A 345 67.05 -31.80 1.24
N ALA A 346 67.19 -31.00 2.31
CA ALA A 346 66.20 -29.99 2.73
C ALA A 346 66.38 -28.68 1.92
N ASP A 347 67.51 -28.40 1.29
CA ASP A 347 67.81 -27.20 0.52
C ASP A 347 67.96 -27.44 -0.98
N ALA A 348 67.30 -28.46 -1.50
CA ALA A 348 67.31 -28.92 -2.90
C ALA A 348 66.84 -27.85 -3.93
N ASN A 349 66.61 -26.62 -3.51
CA ASN A 349 66.09 -25.51 -4.31
C ASN A 349 67.18 -24.51 -4.74
N SER A 350 68.49 -24.75 -4.40
CA SER A 350 69.53 -23.84 -4.76
C SER A 350 70.62 -24.51 -5.62
N ILE A 351 71.17 -23.73 -6.55
CA ILE A 351 72.36 -24.11 -7.28
C ILE A 351 73.61 -23.63 -6.46
N ALA A 352 74.41 -24.54 -5.96
CA ALA A 352 75.52 -24.24 -5.03
C ALA A 352 76.62 -23.38 -5.66
N ASN A 353 76.73 -23.37 -6.98
CA ASN A 353 77.67 -22.51 -7.71
C ASN A 353 77.05 -22.03 -9.02
N ALA A 354 76.41 -20.85 -8.98
CA ALA A 354 75.75 -20.27 -10.18
C ALA A 354 76.70 -19.95 -11.34
N ALA A 355 77.99 -19.81 -11.11
CA ALA A 355 78.97 -19.51 -12.12
C ALA A 355 79.48 -20.77 -12.87
N SER A 356 79.42 -21.97 -12.28
CA SER A 356 79.76 -23.25 -12.90
C SER A 356 78.99 -24.42 -12.31
N PRO A 357 77.69 -24.47 -12.54
CA PRO A 357 76.80 -25.51 -11.99
C PRO A 357 77.22 -26.88 -12.62
N THR A 358 77.16 -27.93 -11.81
CA THR A 358 77.28 -29.32 -12.32
C THR A 358 75.99 -29.78 -13.01
N ASN A 359 76.08 -30.75 -13.91
CA ASN A 359 74.91 -31.33 -14.57
C ASN A 359 73.94 -31.92 -13.53
N ALA A 360 74.42 -32.43 -12.40
CA ALA A 360 73.57 -32.96 -11.35
C ALA A 360 72.75 -31.86 -10.62
N GLU A 361 73.42 -30.73 -10.35
CA GLU A 361 72.70 -29.55 -9.76
C GLU A 361 71.70 -28.94 -10.69
N LEU A 362 71.98 -28.83 -11.97
CA LEU A 362 71.08 -28.35 -12.97
C LEU A 362 69.84 -29.30 -13.11
N LEU A 363 70.08 -30.60 -13.13
CA LEU A 363 69.00 -31.58 -13.19
C LEU A 363 68.11 -31.49 -11.94
N GLN A 364 68.68 -31.40 -10.74
CA GLN A 364 67.93 -31.26 -9.51
C GLN A 364 67.10 -29.96 -9.48
N TYR A 365 67.64 -28.88 -9.96
CA TYR A 365 66.96 -27.61 -10.09
C TYR A 365 65.76 -27.71 -11.05
N CYS A 366 65.94 -28.37 -12.24
CA CYS A 366 64.85 -28.60 -13.20
C CYS A 366 63.75 -29.45 -12.58
N VAL A 367 64.04 -30.54 -11.87
CA VAL A 367 63.04 -31.39 -11.20
C VAL A 367 62.30 -30.61 -10.12
N THR A 368 62.98 -29.76 -9.37
CA THR A 368 62.35 -28.91 -8.34
C THR A 368 61.41 -27.85 -9.00
N LEU A 369 61.86 -27.25 -10.10
CA LEU A 369 61.06 -26.29 -10.85
C LEU A 369 59.82 -26.94 -11.44
N GLU A 370 59.96 -28.15 -12.05
CA GLU A 370 58.86 -28.94 -12.54
C GLU A 370 57.82 -29.20 -11.46
N ALA A 371 58.24 -29.70 -10.29
CA ALA A 371 57.34 -29.94 -9.15
C ALA A 371 56.65 -28.65 -8.66
N LYS A 372 57.30 -27.48 -8.70
CA LYS A 372 56.65 -26.19 -8.36
C LYS A 372 55.65 -25.76 -9.40
N VAL A 373 55.95 -25.96 -10.68
CA VAL A 373 55.00 -25.68 -11.78
C VAL A 373 53.78 -26.61 -11.71
N GLU A 374 53.98 -27.89 -11.43
CA GLU A 374 52.89 -28.84 -11.23
C GLU A 374 52.00 -28.43 -10.05
N ALA A 375 52.62 -28.08 -8.89
CA ALA A 375 51.86 -27.59 -7.73
C ALA A 375 51.06 -26.31 -8.02
N LEU A 376 51.55 -25.43 -8.87
CA LEU A 376 50.82 -24.23 -9.32
C LEU A 376 49.66 -24.64 -10.24
N ILE A 377 49.89 -25.53 -11.21
CA ILE A 377 48.85 -26.05 -12.10
C ILE A 377 47.75 -26.70 -11.28
N ASP A 378 48.07 -27.59 -10.34
CA ASP A 378 47.10 -28.26 -9.46
C ASP A 378 46.29 -27.24 -8.62
N ALA A 379 46.96 -26.18 -8.13
CA ALA A 379 46.27 -25.13 -7.40
C ALA A 379 45.26 -24.39 -8.30
N LEU A 380 45.66 -24.03 -9.53
CA LEU A 380 44.79 -23.37 -10.51
C LEU A 380 43.61 -24.28 -10.94
N GLN A 381 43.88 -25.57 -11.15
CA GLN A 381 42.83 -26.55 -11.48
C GLN A 381 41.85 -26.75 -10.32
N ARG A 382 42.32 -26.87 -9.08
CA ARG A 382 41.43 -26.97 -7.92
C ARG A 382 40.46 -25.81 -7.76
N HIS A 383 40.88 -24.63 -8.11
CA HIS A 383 40.06 -23.45 -8.08
C HIS A 383 39.19 -23.27 -9.35
N GLY A 384 39.33 -24.15 -10.34
CA GLY A 384 38.60 -24.05 -11.61
C GLY A 384 39.15 -22.94 -12.53
N LEU A 385 40.35 -22.42 -12.27
CA LEU A 385 40.99 -21.36 -13.08
C LEU A 385 41.73 -21.93 -14.29
N MET A 386 41.94 -23.26 -14.33
CA MET A 386 42.50 -24.00 -15.46
C MET A 386 41.75 -25.31 -15.63
N SER A 387 41.49 -25.73 -16.86
CA SER A 387 40.89 -27.03 -17.14
C SER A 387 41.88 -28.17 -16.84
N THR A 388 41.36 -29.32 -16.43
CA THR A 388 42.12 -30.55 -16.23
C THR A 388 42.59 -31.13 -17.54
#